data_d47a7912428faa2aa046a1d31eafbe8a
#
_entry.id   d47a7912428faa2aa046a1d31eafbe8a
#
_cell.length_a   1.000
_cell.length_b   1.000
_cell.length_c   1.000
_cell.angle_alpha   90.00
_cell.angle_beta   90.00
_cell.angle_gamma   90.00
#
_symmetry.space_group_name_H-M   'P 1'
#
loop_
_entity.id
_entity.type
_entity.pdbx_description
1 polymer ?
#
loop_
_entity_poly.entity_id
_entity_poly.type
_entity_poly.pdbx_seq_one_letter_code
_entity_poly.pdbx_strand_id
1 'polypeptide(L)'
;MFTYRKCEQKDASLWIKLNREFIVYESQDDGLWNGVSRVSDQRFAQTFEEALSSPELISLLIFEEDGAPVGFANLMTIFSVWSHGKALYLDDLFIREEHRGKGYGKKP
;
A
#
# COMPACT_ATOMS: atom_id res chain seq x y z
N MET A 1 -5.71 -19.27 -0.43
CA MET A 1 -4.28 -19.10 -0.75
C MET A 1 -3.95 -17.61 -0.76
N PHE A 2 -2.88 -17.24 -0.09
CA PHE A 2 -2.44 -15.85 -0.03
C PHE A 2 -1.63 -15.51 -1.30
N THR A 3 -2.03 -14.44 -1.98
CA THR A 3 -1.35 -13.99 -3.18
C THR A 3 -1.25 -12.48 -3.19
N TYR A 4 -0.52 -11.94 -4.14
CA TYR A 4 -0.47 -10.50 -4.35
C TYR A 4 -0.47 -10.21 -5.85
N ARG A 5 -0.88 -9.00 -6.20
CA ARG A 5 -0.88 -8.54 -7.58
C ARG A 5 -0.69 -7.03 -7.62
N LYS A 6 -0.24 -6.54 -8.77
CA LYS A 6 -0.12 -5.10 -8.97
C LYS A 6 -1.50 -4.48 -9.17
N CYS A 7 -1.66 -3.26 -8.69
CA CYS A 7 -2.89 -2.51 -8.89
C CYS A 7 -3.08 -2.16 -10.37
N GLU A 8 -4.36 -2.13 -10.77
CA GLU A 8 -4.79 -1.66 -12.08
C GLU A 8 -5.73 -0.48 -11.88
N GLN A 9 -6.11 0.18 -12.96
CA GLN A 9 -6.99 1.35 -12.88
C GLN A 9 -8.28 1.06 -12.11
N LYS A 10 -8.82 -0.14 -12.27
CA LYS A 10 -10.05 -0.54 -11.59
C LYS A 10 -9.92 -0.64 -10.08
N ASP A 11 -8.69 -0.64 -9.57
CA ASP A 11 -8.42 -0.84 -8.15
C ASP A 11 -8.38 0.46 -7.35
N ALA A 12 -8.64 1.61 -7.97
CA ALA A 12 -8.53 2.90 -7.31
C ALA A 12 -9.34 2.97 -6.02
N SER A 13 -10.62 2.60 -6.08
CA SER A 13 -11.50 2.67 -4.90
C SER A 13 -11.01 1.74 -3.79
N LEU A 14 -10.60 0.53 -4.16
CA LEU A 14 -10.09 -0.44 -3.19
C LEU A 14 -8.80 0.05 -2.54
N TRP A 15 -7.88 0.56 -3.34
CA TRP A 15 -6.60 1.07 -2.83
C TRP A 15 -6.84 2.24 -1.85
N ILE A 16 -7.74 3.16 -2.21
CA ILE A 16 -8.07 4.28 -1.34
C ILE A 16 -8.65 3.78 -0.03
N LYS A 17 -9.59 2.84 -0.10
CA LYS A 17 -10.21 2.27 1.10
C LYS A 17 -9.17 1.63 2.03
N LEU A 18 -8.28 0.83 1.48
CA LEU A 18 -7.25 0.15 2.27
C LEU A 18 -6.29 1.15 2.90
N ASN A 19 -5.90 2.20 2.15
CA ASN A 19 -5.02 3.22 2.70
C ASN A 19 -5.69 4.00 3.83
N ARG A 20 -7.00 4.26 3.72
CA ARG A 20 -7.72 4.92 4.81
C ARG A 20 -7.81 4.03 6.04
N GLU A 21 -8.01 2.72 5.86
CA GLU A 21 -7.99 1.77 6.97
C GLU A 21 -6.62 1.78 7.67
N PHE A 22 -5.56 1.84 6.88
CA PHE A 22 -4.20 1.93 7.41
C PHE A 22 -3.99 3.19 8.24
N ILE A 23 -4.46 4.34 7.74
CA ILE A 23 -4.34 5.61 8.44
C ILE A 23 -5.08 5.57 9.78
N VAL A 24 -6.29 5.03 9.78
CA VAL A 24 -7.08 4.88 11.01
C VAL A 24 -6.33 4.00 12.01
N TYR A 25 -5.79 2.88 11.54
CA TYR A 25 -5.04 1.96 12.38
C TYR A 25 -3.83 2.66 13.02
N GLU A 26 -3.06 3.38 12.22
CA GLU A 26 -1.87 4.09 12.72
C GLU A 26 -2.24 5.22 13.69
N SER A 27 -3.32 5.95 13.40
CA SER A 27 -3.72 7.08 14.23
C SER A 27 -4.22 6.67 15.61
N GLN A 28 -4.63 5.42 15.78
CA GLN A 28 -5.03 4.92 17.09
C GLN A 28 -3.85 4.84 18.05
N ASP A 29 -2.65 4.74 17.51
CA ASP A 29 -1.47 4.57 18.34
C ASP A 29 -0.92 5.91 18.85
N ASP A 30 -0.87 6.95 18.00
CA ASP A 30 -0.19 8.18 18.39
C ASP A 30 -0.79 9.47 17.83
N GLY A 31 -1.83 9.39 17.03
CA GLY A 31 -2.44 10.57 16.43
C GLY A 31 -1.59 11.26 15.37
N LEU A 32 -0.48 10.67 14.99
CA LEU A 32 0.45 11.26 14.03
C LEU A 32 -0.22 11.56 12.69
N TRP A 33 -1.22 10.77 12.33
CA TRP A 33 -1.87 10.81 11.04
C TRP A 33 -3.12 11.69 10.98
N ASN A 34 -3.40 12.46 12.04
CA ASN A 34 -4.63 13.27 12.07
C ASN A 34 -4.77 14.19 10.88
N GLY A 35 -3.67 14.84 10.48
CA GLY A 35 -3.70 15.72 9.31
C GLY A 35 -3.89 14.96 8.01
N VAL A 36 -3.27 13.78 7.90
CA VAL A 36 -3.34 12.95 6.71
C VAL A 36 -4.73 12.38 6.52
N SER A 37 -5.43 12.05 7.61
CA SER A 37 -6.78 11.49 7.53
C SER A 37 -7.80 12.46 6.93
N ARG A 38 -7.45 13.75 6.85
CA ARG A 38 -8.30 14.76 6.22
C ARG A 38 -8.10 14.89 4.73
N VAL A 39 -7.13 14.16 4.17
CA VAL A 39 -6.91 14.18 2.73
C VAL A 39 -8.13 13.60 2.03
N SER A 40 -8.60 14.29 0.98
CA SER A 40 -9.81 13.88 0.28
C SER A 40 -9.57 12.63 -0.56
N ASP A 41 -10.66 11.93 -0.87
CA ASP A 41 -10.60 10.80 -1.78
C ASP A 41 -10.13 11.23 -3.16
N GLN A 42 -10.48 12.45 -3.57
CA GLN A 42 -10.02 12.99 -4.85
C GLN A 42 -8.50 13.11 -4.89
N ARG A 43 -7.91 13.56 -3.80
CA ARG A 43 -6.46 13.67 -3.71
C ARG A 43 -5.80 12.29 -3.75
N PHE A 44 -6.37 11.32 -3.05
CA PHE A 44 -5.87 9.94 -3.11
C PHE A 44 -5.99 9.38 -4.52
N ALA A 45 -7.09 9.68 -5.21
CA ALA A 45 -7.29 9.22 -6.58
C ALA A 45 -6.24 9.81 -7.52
N GLN A 46 -5.90 11.07 -7.35
CA GLN A 46 -4.85 11.72 -8.14
C GLN A 46 -3.50 11.06 -7.90
N THR A 47 -3.20 10.75 -6.64
CA THR A 47 -1.96 10.08 -6.28
C THR A 47 -1.90 8.69 -6.91
N PHE A 48 -3.02 7.97 -6.88
CA PHE A 48 -3.10 6.65 -7.49
C PHE A 48 -2.82 6.70 -8.99
N GLU A 49 -3.44 7.65 -9.68
CA GLU A 49 -3.23 7.83 -11.12
C GLU A 49 -1.75 8.12 -11.44
N GLU A 50 -1.15 8.98 -10.64
CA GLU A 50 0.24 9.34 -10.83
C GLU A 50 1.16 8.16 -10.61
N ALA A 51 0.87 7.35 -9.58
CA ALA A 51 1.64 6.16 -9.29
C ALA A 51 1.57 5.14 -10.44
N LEU A 52 0.36 4.92 -10.98
CA LEU A 52 0.19 3.98 -12.08
C LEU A 52 0.85 4.45 -13.37
N SER A 53 1.04 5.76 -13.51
CA SER A 53 1.70 6.30 -14.71
C SER A 53 3.22 6.23 -14.62
N SER A 54 3.77 5.80 -13.50
CA SER A 54 5.22 5.68 -13.30
C SER A 54 5.59 4.29 -12.78
N PRO A 55 5.30 3.24 -13.56
CA PRO A 55 5.52 1.86 -13.08
C PRO A 55 6.98 1.52 -12.82
N GLU A 56 7.89 2.25 -13.41
CA GLU A 56 9.33 2.04 -13.19
C GLU A 56 9.79 2.59 -11.85
N LEU A 57 9.00 3.47 -11.22
CA LEU A 57 9.35 4.08 -9.94
C LEU A 57 8.50 3.59 -8.79
N ILE A 58 7.23 3.29 -9.05
CA ILE A 58 6.27 3.00 -7.99
C ILE A 58 5.53 1.71 -8.32
N SER A 59 5.40 0.86 -7.31
CA SER A 59 4.62 -0.37 -7.42
C SER A 59 3.58 -0.38 -6.30
N LEU A 60 2.32 -0.43 -6.67
CA LEU A 60 1.21 -0.55 -5.73
C LEU A 60 0.69 -1.97 -5.80
N LEU A 61 0.66 -2.65 -4.67
CA LEU A 61 0.27 -4.06 -4.60
C LEU A 61 -0.99 -4.22 -3.76
N ILE A 62 -1.82 -5.17 -4.16
CA ILE A 62 -2.96 -5.63 -3.37
C ILE A 62 -2.67 -7.05 -2.94
N PHE A 63 -2.83 -7.32 -1.65
CA PHE A 63 -2.74 -8.69 -1.12
C PHE A 63 -4.13 -9.30 -1.05
N GLU A 64 -4.23 -10.57 -1.43
CA GLU A 64 -5.51 -11.27 -1.48
C GLU A 64 -5.39 -12.62 -0.81
N GLU A 65 -6.47 -13.03 -0.15
CA GLU A 65 -6.63 -14.38 0.38
C GLU A 65 -7.84 -14.99 -0.32
N ASP A 66 -7.58 -16.01 -1.14
CA ASP A 66 -8.62 -16.68 -1.93
C ASP A 66 -9.44 -15.69 -2.76
N GLY A 67 -8.76 -14.70 -3.33
CA GLY A 67 -9.38 -13.72 -4.18
C GLY A 67 -9.98 -12.52 -3.46
N ALA A 68 -10.01 -12.52 -2.13
CA ALA A 68 -10.55 -11.42 -1.36
C ALA A 68 -9.42 -10.50 -0.90
N PRO A 69 -9.55 -9.17 -1.06
CA PRO A 69 -8.48 -8.26 -0.66
C PRO A 69 -8.34 -8.22 0.85
N VAL A 70 -7.10 -8.32 1.33
CA VAL A 70 -6.81 -8.34 2.77
C VAL A 70 -5.76 -7.29 3.16
N GLY A 71 -5.16 -6.60 2.21
CA GLY A 71 -4.16 -5.60 2.52
C GLY A 71 -3.51 -5.01 1.28
N PHE A 72 -2.50 -4.19 1.48
CA PHE A 72 -1.79 -3.56 0.38
C PHE A 72 -0.34 -3.30 0.77
N ALA A 73 0.48 -2.99 -0.24
CA ALA A 73 1.82 -2.48 -0.03
C ALA A 73 2.10 -1.41 -1.09
N ASN A 74 2.75 -0.34 -0.66
CA ASN A 74 3.23 0.72 -1.54
C ASN A 74 4.75 0.64 -1.57
N LEU A 75 5.31 0.43 -2.74
CA LEU A 75 6.75 0.27 -2.93
C LEU A 75 7.26 1.33 -3.89
N MET A 76 8.50 1.74 -3.69
CA MET A 76 9.15 2.64 -4.63
C MET A 76 10.52 2.10 -5.00
N THR A 77 10.93 2.36 -6.25
CA THR A 77 12.26 2.01 -6.71
C THR A 77 13.18 3.20 -6.47
N ILE A 78 14.27 2.96 -5.77
CA ILE A 78 15.25 4.00 -5.50
C ILE A 78 16.60 3.57 -6.07
N PHE A 79 17.48 4.53 -6.29
CA PHE A 79 18.87 4.22 -6.62
C PHE A 79 19.65 4.18 -5.32
N SER A 80 20.28 3.05 -5.06
CA SER A 80 21.05 2.86 -3.84
C SER A 80 22.54 2.84 -4.19
N VAL A 81 23.29 3.79 -3.67
CA VAL A 81 24.73 3.85 -3.88
C VAL A 81 25.39 2.61 -3.30
N TRP A 82 24.90 2.16 -2.15
CA TRP A 82 25.47 1.00 -1.47
C TRP A 82 25.22 -0.31 -2.22
N SER A 83 24.10 -0.39 -2.92
CA SER A 83 23.77 -1.57 -3.73
C SER A 83 24.31 -1.48 -5.14
N HIS A 84 24.86 -0.33 -5.50
CA HIS A 84 25.37 -0.05 -6.85
C HIS A 84 24.29 -0.16 -7.93
N GLY A 85 23.06 0.19 -7.59
CA GLY A 85 21.96 0.11 -8.54
C GLY A 85 20.61 0.37 -7.90
N LYS A 86 19.57 -0.11 -8.56
CA LYS A 86 18.20 0.08 -8.10
C LYS A 86 17.87 -0.87 -6.95
N ALA A 87 17.09 -0.39 -6.02
CA ALA A 87 16.59 -1.18 -4.89
C ALA A 87 15.13 -0.87 -4.69
N LEU A 88 14.37 -1.84 -4.19
CA LEU A 88 12.96 -1.62 -3.82
C LEU A 88 12.90 -1.14 -2.38
N TYR A 89 12.15 -0.08 -2.16
CA TYR A 89 11.91 0.47 -0.83
C TYR A 89 10.44 0.26 -0.48
N LEU A 90 10.19 -0.40 0.65
CA LEU A 90 8.84 -0.61 1.15
C LEU A 90 8.41 0.62 1.93
N ASP A 91 7.49 1.39 1.36
CA ASP A 91 7.02 2.62 1.98
C ASP A 91 5.90 2.34 2.97
N ASP A 92 4.90 1.55 2.56
CA ASP A 92 3.77 1.20 3.42
C ASP A 92 3.42 -0.27 3.27
N LEU A 93 3.03 -0.90 4.38
CA LEU A 93 2.55 -2.26 4.39
C LEU A 93 1.42 -2.38 5.39
N PHE A 94 0.27 -2.89 4.96
CA PHE A 94 -0.90 -3.04 5.81
C PHE A 94 -1.64 -4.32 5.49
N ILE A 95 -1.93 -5.10 6.52
CA ILE A 95 -2.79 -6.28 6.43
C ILE A 95 -3.95 -6.04 7.40
N ARG A 96 -5.17 -6.25 6.95
CA ARG A 96 -6.36 -6.09 7.79
C ARG A 96 -6.22 -6.94 9.04
N GLU A 97 -6.71 -6.41 10.17
CA GLU A 97 -6.49 -7.01 11.49
C GLU A 97 -6.96 -8.45 11.57
N GLU A 98 -8.11 -8.76 10.99
CA GLU A 98 -8.68 -10.11 11.03
C GLU A 98 -7.84 -11.13 10.28
N HIS A 99 -6.88 -10.69 9.50
CA HIS A 99 -6.01 -11.58 8.74
C HIS A 99 -4.59 -11.60 9.28
N ARG A 100 -4.30 -10.84 10.32
CA ARG A 100 -2.98 -10.83 10.93
C ARG A 100 -2.80 -12.08 11.77
N GLY A 101 -1.53 -12.42 12.02
CA GLY A 101 -1.22 -13.59 12.78
C GLY A 101 -1.21 -14.87 11.98
N LYS A 102 -1.56 -14.80 10.69
CA LYS A 102 -1.50 -15.94 9.78
C LYS A 102 -0.17 -15.99 9.01
N GLY A 103 0.77 -15.13 9.38
CA GLY A 103 2.09 -15.12 8.76
C GLY A 103 2.21 -14.24 7.53
N TYR A 104 1.16 -13.53 7.14
CA TYR A 104 1.20 -12.69 5.93
C TYR A 104 2.22 -11.57 6.03
N GLY A 105 2.26 -10.90 7.17
CA GLY A 105 3.16 -9.77 7.36
C GLY A 105 4.62 -10.14 7.43
N LYS A 106 4.93 -11.43 7.54
CA LYS A 106 6.30 -11.94 7.61
C LYS A 106 6.81 -12.39 6.25
N LYS A 107 5.95 -12.36 5.25
CA LYS A 107 6.31 -12.78 3.89
C LYS A 107 6.39 -11.55 3.01
N PRO A 108 7.57 -11.13 2.66
CA PRO A 108 7.73 -9.98 1.78
C PRO A 108 7.19 -10.26 0.40
#